data_5ebfcba2e14a6d5dbc904e8295d1ecd6
#
_entry.id   5ebfcba2e14a6d5dbc904e8295d1ecd6
#
_cell.length_a   1.000
_cell.length_b   1.000
_cell.length_c   1.000
_cell.angle_alpha   90.00
_cell.angle_beta   90.00
_cell.angle_gamma   90.00
#
_symmetry.space_group_name_H-M   'P 1'
#
loop_
_entity.id
_entity.type
_entity.pdbx_description
1 polymer ?
#
loop_
_entity_poly.entity_id
_entity_poly.type
_entity_poly.pdbx_seq_one_letter_code
_entity_poly.pdbx_strand_id
1 'polypeptide(L)'
;RYHILLQQHIFLQDQKKLMRILISNDDGYKAKGIQVLIKELEKIAQITVVAPSRNRSGASSSLSLDKPIKVTKKENSFYFLSGTPTDCVHIALTGLMQTLPDMVISGINHGPNLGDDTIYSGTVAAAIEGYLLNIPSFAISMGSMNPKNFITAAKVTTDLVKLYNESDHQNASLLNINV
;
A
#
# COMPACT_ATOMS: atom_id res chain seq x y z
N ARG A 1 -9.32 14.22 -44.09
CA ARG A 1 -10.11 14.36 -42.84
C ARG A 1 -10.11 13.09 -42.00
N TYR A 2 -10.21 11.89 -42.58
CA TYR A 2 -10.20 10.61 -41.84
C TYR A 2 -8.84 10.26 -41.20
N HIS A 3 -7.72 10.68 -41.79
CA HIS A 3 -6.38 10.40 -41.24
C HIS A 3 -6.10 11.16 -39.94
N ILE A 4 -6.63 12.38 -39.80
CA ILE A 4 -6.46 13.21 -38.60
C ILE A 4 -7.29 12.68 -37.43
N LEU A 5 -8.48 12.14 -37.70
CA LEU A 5 -9.35 11.55 -36.69
C LEU A 5 -8.80 10.23 -36.14
N LEU A 6 -8.16 9.40 -37.00
CA LEU A 6 -7.47 8.17 -36.58
C LEU A 6 -6.23 8.47 -35.72
N GLN A 7 -5.43 9.47 -36.07
CA GLN A 7 -4.29 9.88 -35.27
C GLN A 7 -4.72 10.47 -33.91
N GLN A 8 -5.79 11.27 -33.86
CA GLN A 8 -6.34 11.76 -32.59
C GLN A 8 -6.92 10.63 -31.74
N HIS A 9 -7.56 9.62 -32.34
CA HIS A 9 -8.08 8.46 -31.62
C HIS A 9 -6.96 7.56 -31.04
N ILE A 10 -5.87 7.38 -31.80
CA ILE A 10 -4.68 6.64 -31.33
C ILE A 10 -3.96 7.42 -30.22
N PHE A 11 -3.88 8.76 -30.31
CA PHE A 11 -3.25 9.60 -29.28
C PHE A 11 -4.06 9.67 -27.99
N LEU A 12 -5.40 9.49 -28.04
CA LEU A 12 -6.28 9.46 -26.86
C LEU A 12 -6.35 8.10 -26.18
N GLN A 13 -5.95 7.01 -26.86
CA GLN A 13 -5.92 5.66 -26.26
C GLN A 13 -4.65 5.37 -25.45
N ASP A 14 -3.60 6.18 -25.53
CA ASP A 14 -2.29 5.87 -24.95
C ASP A 14 -1.95 6.68 -23.67
N GLN A 15 -2.91 7.35 -23.06
CA GLN A 15 -2.79 7.85 -21.70
C GLN A 15 -3.28 6.77 -20.72
N LYS A 16 -2.54 5.63 -20.64
CA LYS A 16 -2.79 4.64 -19.59
C LYS A 16 -2.74 5.38 -18.25
N LYS A 17 -3.90 5.58 -17.65
CA LYS A 17 -4.06 6.28 -16.36
C LYS A 17 -3.12 5.62 -15.36
N LEU A 18 -2.18 6.40 -14.81
CA LEU A 18 -1.22 5.90 -13.83
C LEU A 18 -1.98 5.36 -12.62
N MET A 19 -1.70 4.11 -12.24
CA MET A 19 -2.31 3.48 -11.06
C MET A 19 -2.02 4.31 -9.81
N ARG A 20 -2.98 4.45 -8.91
CA ARG A 20 -2.83 5.13 -7.62
C ARG A 20 -2.72 4.07 -6.53
N ILE A 21 -1.65 4.13 -5.75
CA ILE A 21 -1.40 3.17 -4.68
C ILE A 21 -1.30 3.90 -3.34
N LEU A 22 -2.07 3.40 -2.35
CA LEU A 22 -1.89 3.77 -0.96
C LEU A 22 -0.87 2.83 -0.31
N ILE A 23 0.19 3.38 0.28
CA ILE A 23 1.20 2.61 1.02
C ILE A 23 1.07 2.88 2.52
N SER A 24 1.06 1.80 3.31
CA SER A 24 1.15 1.82 4.78
C SER A 24 2.16 0.79 5.27
N ASN A 25 2.35 0.67 6.58
CA ASN A 25 3.13 -0.37 7.27
C ASN A 25 2.83 -0.36 8.77
N ASP A 26 3.49 -1.22 9.55
CA ASP A 26 3.45 -1.21 11.02
C ASP A 26 4.79 -0.81 11.66
N ASP A 27 5.91 -0.91 10.93
CA ASP A 27 7.24 -0.50 11.41
C ASP A 27 7.41 1.03 11.55
N GLY A 28 6.46 1.80 10.99
CA GLY A 28 6.47 3.27 11.00
C GLY A 28 7.07 3.88 9.73
N TYR A 29 6.72 5.15 9.49
CA TYR A 29 7.02 5.85 8.22
C TYR A 29 8.52 6.02 7.90
N LYS A 30 9.41 5.90 8.88
CA LYS A 30 10.88 5.99 8.73
C LYS A 30 11.54 4.64 8.47
N ALA A 31 10.82 3.53 8.57
CA ALA A 31 11.38 2.20 8.41
C ALA A 31 11.99 2.00 7.02
N LYS A 32 13.07 1.21 6.95
CA LYS A 32 13.78 0.95 5.69
C LYS A 32 12.87 0.26 4.66
N GLY A 33 12.01 -0.66 5.10
CA GLY A 33 11.11 -1.41 4.23
C GLY A 33 10.18 -0.52 3.43
N ILE A 34 9.44 0.39 4.10
CA ILE A 34 8.50 1.29 3.42
C ILE A 34 9.23 2.28 2.51
N GLN A 35 10.44 2.77 2.90
CA GLN A 35 11.21 3.71 2.08
C GLN A 35 11.69 3.07 0.76
N VAL A 36 12.10 1.79 0.81
CA VAL A 36 12.51 1.05 -0.39
C VAL A 36 11.30 0.75 -1.26
N LEU A 37 10.17 0.37 -0.67
CA LEU A 37 8.91 0.10 -1.38
C LEU A 37 8.41 1.33 -2.14
N ILE A 38 8.38 2.50 -1.50
CA ILE A 38 7.98 3.78 -2.11
C ILE A 38 8.83 4.04 -3.35
N LYS A 39 10.16 4.04 -3.22
CA LYS A 39 11.09 4.31 -4.34
C LYS A 39 10.91 3.38 -5.53
N GLU A 40 10.53 2.13 -5.28
CA GLU A 40 10.35 1.17 -6.36
C GLU A 40 8.99 1.36 -7.05
N LEU A 41 7.92 1.56 -6.29
CA LEU A 41 6.57 1.72 -6.82
C LEU A 41 6.33 3.10 -7.47
N GLU A 42 7.02 4.16 -7.07
CA GLU A 42 6.96 5.49 -7.73
C GLU A 42 7.35 5.43 -9.21
N LYS A 43 8.07 4.39 -9.64
CA LYS A 43 8.44 4.18 -11.04
C LYS A 43 7.24 3.79 -11.92
N ILE A 44 6.17 3.26 -11.32
CA ILE A 44 5.03 2.68 -12.05
C ILE A 44 3.67 3.22 -11.61
N ALA A 45 3.60 3.96 -10.50
CA ALA A 45 2.34 4.38 -9.90
C ALA A 45 2.45 5.76 -9.23
N GLN A 46 1.31 6.42 -9.06
CA GLN A 46 1.17 7.58 -8.19
C GLN A 46 1.00 7.10 -6.75
N ILE A 47 1.90 7.50 -5.85
CA ILE A 47 1.95 7.01 -4.49
C ILE A 47 1.35 8.01 -3.50
N THR A 48 0.50 7.52 -2.61
CA THR A 48 0.11 8.18 -1.37
C THR A 48 0.60 7.34 -0.20
N VAL A 49 1.27 7.96 0.76
CA VAL A 49 1.77 7.28 1.97
C VAL A 49 0.99 7.74 3.18
N VAL A 50 0.42 6.80 3.92
CA VAL A 50 -0.20 7.05 5.23
C VAL A 50 0.25 5.94 6.18
N ALA A 51 1.18 6.23 7.07
CA ALA A 51 1.84 5.24 7.93
C ALA A 51 1.90 5.69 9.40
N PRO A 52 2.08 4.80 10.36
CA PRO A 52 2.25 5.15 11.75
C PRO A 52 3.48 6.03 11.99
N SER A 53 3.40 6.95 12.94
CA SER A 53 4.50 7.84 13.33
C SER A 53 5.68 7.10 13.98
N ARG A 54 5.45 5.89 14.49
CA ARG A 54 6.42 5.01 15.16
C ARG A 54 6.07 3.55 14.90
N ASN A 55 6.96 2.64 15.28
CA ASN A 55 6.69 1.21 15.22
C ASN A 55 5.44 0.84 16.04
N ARG A 56 4.58 0.01 15.44
CA ARG A 56 3.31 -0.51 15.97
C ARG A 56 3.20 -2.03 15.80
N SER A 57 4.32 -2.73 15.76
CA SER A 57 4.33 -4.20 15.65
C SER A 57 3.44 -4.82 16.73
N GLY A 58 2.66 -5.84 16.36
CA GLY A 58 1.71 -6.50 17.24
C GLY A 58 0.43 -5.69 17.53
N ALA A 59 0.16 -4.61 16.78
CA ALA A 59 -1.08 -3.83 16.94
C ALA A 59 -2.33 -4.59 16.50
N SER A 60 -2.18 -5.68 15.73
CA SER A 60 -3.29 -6.45 15.18
C SER A 60 -4.28 -5.55 14.40
N SER A 61 -5.48 -6.04 14.13
CA SER A 61 -6.54 -5.28 13.42
C SER A 61 -7.32 -4.33 14.37
N SER A 62 -6.57 -3.49 15.12
CA SER A 62 -7.18 -2.58 16.08
C SER A 62 -7.42 -1.18 15.54
N LEU A 63 -8.61 -0.62 15.79
CA LEU A 63 -8.96 0.78 15.55
C LEU A 63 -8.91 1.57 16.87
N SER A 64 -8.40 2.80 16.80
CA SER A 64 -8.39 3.72 17.95
C SER A 64 -9.73 4.47 18.03
N LEU A 65 -10.63 4.01 18.90
CA LEU A 65 -11.96 4.58 19.06
C LEU A 65 -12.08 5.53 20.27
N ASP A 66 -11.13 5.49 21.19
CA ASP A 66 -11.17 6.14 22.50
C ASP A 66 -10.41 7.46 22.58
N LYS A 67 -9.65 7.82 21.54
CA LYS A 67 -8.79 9.01 21.54
C LYS A 67 -8.59 9.61 20.14
N PRO A 68 -8.36 10.92 20.07
CA PRO A 68 -8.05 11.59 18.81
C PRO A 68 -6.76 11.08 18.18
N ILE A 69 -6.78 10.87 16.87
CA ILE A 69 -5.59 10.51 16.10
C ILE A 69 -5.01 11.79 15.49
N LYS A 70 -3.75 12.06 15.82
CA LYS A 70 -3.02 13.18 15.21
C LYS A 70 -2.55 12.79 13.82
N VAL A 71 -2.98 13.53 12.81
CA VAL A 71 -2.51 13.42 11.43
C VAL A 71 -1.46 14.51 11.18
N THR A 72 -0.32 14.13 10.65
CA THR A 72 0.75 15.06 10.28
C THR A 72 1.11 14.87 8.82
N LYS A 73 1.00 15.94 8.03
CA LYS A 73 1.46 15.98 6.63
C LYS A 73 2.96 16.28 6.62
N LYS A 74 3.76 15.43 6.00
CA LYS A 74 5.21 15.63 5.82
C LYS A 74 5.49 16.35 4.50
N GLU A 75 4.92 15.84 3.41
CA GLU A 75 5.08 16.32 2.03
C GLU A 75 3.78 16.09 1.27
N ASN A 76 3.73 16.44 -0.02
CA ASN A 76 2.60 16.11 -0.86
C ASN A 76 2.38 14.59 -0.87
N SER A 77 1.15 14.17 -0.58
CA SER A 77 0.75 12.75 -0.53
C SER A 77 1.50 11.89 0.48
N PHE A 78 2.22 12.48 1.46
CA PHE A 78 2.92 11.77 2.53
C PHE A 78 2.43 12.23 3.90
N TYR A 79 1.81 11.31 4.66
CA TYR A 79 1.24 11.56 5.97
C TYR A 79 1.74 10.51 6.97
N PHE A 80 1.82 10.90 8.25
CA PHE A 80 2.02 9.95 9.34
C PHE A 80 1.08 10.24 10.51
N LEU A 81 0.60 9.17 11.16
CA LEU A 81 -0.45 9.21 12.17
C LEU A 81 0.03 8.67 13.51
N SER A 82 -0.56 9.15 14.59
CA SER A 82 -0.32 8.60 15.94
C SER A 82 -1.05 7.26 16.19
N GLY A 83 -1.89 6.83 15.24
CA GLY A 83 -2.71 5.62 15.31
C GLY A 83 -1.99 4.31 14.98
N THR A 84 -2.79 3.26 14.81
CA THR A 84 -2.39 1.92 14.37
C THR A 84 -2.21 1.88 12.84
N PRO A 85 -1.65 0.80 12.27
CA PRO A 85 -1.65 0.57 10.82
C PRO A 85 -3.05 0.55 10.21
N THR A 86 -4.00 -0.07 10.88
CA THR A 86 -5.43 -0.08 10.50
C THR A 86 -6.01 1.33 10.47
N ASP A 87 -5.76 2.15 11.53
CA ASP A 87 -6.18 3.56 11.55
C ASP A 87 -5.62 4.34 10.35
N CYS A 88 -4.37 4.08 9.97
CA CYS A 88 -3.73 4.78 8.85
C CYS A 88 -4.45 4.52 7.54
N VAL A 89 -4.79 3.27 7.24
CA VAL A 89 -5.52 2.90 6.03
C VAL A 89 -6.96 3.40 6.10
N HIS A 90 -7.64 3.18 7.23
CA HIS A 90 -9.02 3.64 7.42
C HIS A 90 -9.16 5.14 7.19
N ILE A 91 -8.37 5.97 7.88
CA ILE A 91 -8.40 7.43 7.77
C ILE A 91 -8.00 7.88 6.37
N ALA A 92 -7.02 7.21 5.72
CA ALA A 92 -6.65 7.51 4.35
C ALA A 92 -7.83 7.38 3.40
N LEU A 93 -8.54 6.24 3.46
CA LEU A 93 -9.61 5.90 2.53
C LEU A 93 -10.92 6.63 2.82
N THR A 94 -11.21 6.94 4.10
CA THR A 94 -12.48 7.55 4.50
C THR A 94 -12.42 9.07 4.67
N GLY A 95 -11.21 9.68 4.77
CA GLY A 95 -11.11 11.09 5.12
C GLY A 95 -10.00 11.90 4.46
N LEU A 96 -8.83 11.32 4.14
CA LEU A 96 -7.70 12.08 3.60
C LEU A 96 -7.64 12.11 2.07
N MET A 97 -8.00 11.02 1.43
CA MET A 97 -7.90 10.89 -0.02
C MET A 97 -9.19 11.38 -0.69
N GLN A 98 -9.08 12.37 -1.58
CA GLN A 98 -10.23 12.83 -2.38
C GLN A 98 -10.67 11.81 -3.43
N THR A 99 -9.75 10.99 -3.89
CA THR A 99 -10.00 9.92 -4.84
C THR A 99 -9.39 8.64 -4.30
N LEU A 100 -10.20 7.57 -4.23
CA LEU A 100 -9.75 6.28 -3.73
C LEU A 100 -8.57 5.74 -4.56
N PRO A 101 -7.63 5.01 -3.93
CA PRO A 101 -6.54 4.35 -4.63
C PRO A 101 -7.09 3.14 -5.40
N ASP A 102 -6.33 2.71 -6.38
CA ASP A 102 -6.62 1.51 -7.14
C ASP A 102 -6.10 0.24 -6.41
N MET A 103 -5.19 0.43 -5.42
CA MET A 103 -4.63 -0.64 -4.59
C MET A 103 -4.11 -0.10 -3.25
N VAL A 104 -4.15 -0.92 -2.19
CA VAL A 104 -3.47 -0.71 -0.91
C VAL A 104 -2.30 -1.69 -0.80
N ILE A 105 -1.12 -1.20 -0.44
CA ILE A 105 0.05 -2.04 -0.17
C ILE A 105 0.59 -1.71 1.22
N SER A 106 0.63 -2.72 2.10
CA SER A 106 1.19 -2.61 3.43
C SER A 106 2.54 -3.31 3.52
N GLY A 107 3.58 -2.61 3.93
CA GLY A 107 4.92 -3.18 4.10
C GLY A 107 6.06 -2.23 3.72
N ILE A 108 7.26 -2.74 3.51
CA ILE A 108 7.68 -4.15 3.64
C ILE A 108 8.04 -4.40 5.11
N ASN A 109 7.38 -5.37 5.71
CA ASN A 109 7.62 -5.76 7.11
C ASN A 109 9.03 -6.33 7.30
N HIS A 110 9.63 -6.08 8.48
CA HIS A 110 10.99 -6.49 8.85
C HIS A 110 11.12 -7.97 9.26
N GLY A 111 10.14 -8.78 8.99
CA GLY A 111 10.14 -10.22 9.28
C GLY A 111 8.94 -10.88 8.61
N PRO A 112 8.85 -12.22 8.65
CA PRO A 112 7.74 -12.94 8.05
C PRO A 112 6.44 -12.72 8.82
N ASN A 113 5.33 -12.84 8.11
CA ASN A 113 3.98 -12.95 8.66
C ASN A 113 3.35 -14.22 8.08
N LEU A 114 3.55 -15.36 8.76
CA LEU A 114 3.16 -16.69 8.30
C LEU A 114 2.30 -17.40 9.35
N GLY A 115 1.42 -18.27 8.90
CA GLY A 115 0.57 -19.07 9.80
C GLY A 115 -0.24 -18.19 10.75
N ASP A 116 -0.23 -18.51 12.03
CA ASP A 116 -1.00 -17.82 13.06
C ASP A 116 -0.51 -16.39 13.35
N ASP A 117 0.75 -16.08 13.04
CA ASP A 117 1.30 -14.74 13.21
C ASP A 117 0.57 -13.68 12.37
N THR A 118 -0.07 -14.08 11.28
CA THR A 118 -0.87 -13.18 10.42
C THR A 118 -1.99 -12.48 11.18
N ILE A 119 -2.58 -13.14 12.20
CA ILE A 119 -3.69 -12.60 13.01
C ILE A 119 -3.23 -11.40 13.85
N TYR A 120 -1.97 -11.41 14.30
CA TYR A 120 -1.39 -10.37 15.15
C TYR A 120 -0.63 -9.30 14.39
N SER A 121 -0.39 -9.51 13.09
CA SER A 121 0.41 -8.63 12.25
C SER A 121 -0.30 -7.31 11.95
N GLY A 122 0.35 -6.19 12.29
CA GLY A 122 -0.10 -4.86 11.87
C GLY A 122 0.02 -4.62 10.37
N THR A 123 1.04 -5.22 9.72
CA THR A 123 1.21 -5.18 8.26
C THR A 123 0.05 -5.85 7.55
N VAL A 124 -0.34 -7.07 7.98
CA VAL A 124 -1.49 -7.80 7.43
C VAL A 124 -2.79 -7.08 7.73
N ALA A 125 -2.95 -6.57 8.97
CA ALA A 125 -4.14 -5.82 9.39
C ALA A 125 -4.41 -4.58 8.53
N ALA A 126 -3.38 -3.81 8.16
CA ALA A 126 -3.52 -2.67 7.27
C ALA A 126 -4.00 -3.07 5.86
N ALA A 127 -3.53 -4.21 5.34
CA ALA A 127 -4.01 -4.73 4.07
C ALA A 127 -5.46 -5.25 4.18
N ILE A 128 -5.81 -5.92 5.28
CA ILE A 128 -7.19 -6.35 5.57
C ILE A 128 -8.14 -5.14 5.56
N GLU A 129 -7.75 -4.03 6.18
CA GLU A 129 -8.59 -2.81 6.22
C GLU A 129 -8.89 -2.27 4.81
N GLY A 130 -7.88 -2.23 3.94
CA GLY A 130 -8.08 -1.86 2.54
C GLY A 130 -9.03 -2.81 1.81
N TYR A 131 -8.86 -4.11 2.02
CA TYR A 131 -9.73 -5.14 1.44
C TYR A 131 -11.18 -5.03 1.92
N LEU A 132 -11.40 -4.78 3.22
CA LEU A 132 -12.76 -4.60 3.77
C LEU A 132 -13.46 -3.37 3.20
N LEU A 133 -12.70 -2.36 2.78
CA LEU A 133 -13.20 -1.18 2.05
C LEU A 133 -13.25 -1.38 0.53
N ASN A 134 -13.21 -2.64 0.08
CA ASN A 134 -13.34 -3.07 -1.31
C ASN A 134 -12.22 -2.57 -2.24
N ILE A 135 -11.00 -2.41 -1.70
CA ILE A 135 -9.80 -2.07 -2.47
C ILE A 135 -8.87 -3.29 -2.52
N PRO A 136 -8.33 -3.68 -3.69
CA PRO A 136 -7.30 -4.70 -3.78
C PRO A 136 -6.13 -4.40 -2.85
N SER A 137 -5.70 -5.37 -2.03
CA SER A 137 -4.76 -5.09 -0.94
C SER A 137 -3.70 -6.17 -0.80
N PHE A 138 -2.43 -5.76 -0.71
CA PHE A 138 -1.29 -6.65 -0.53
C PHE A 138 -0.56 -6.34 0.78
N ALA A 139 -0.29 -7.37 1.57
CA ALA A 139 0.63 -7.32 2.70
C ALA A 139 1.97 -7.92 2.26
N ILE A 140 3.05 -7.16 2.42
CA ILE A 140 4.40 -7.55 1.96
C ILE A 140 5.32 -7.68 3.16
N SER A 141 5.95 -8.84 3.29
CA SER A 141 6.86 -9.15 4.39
C SER A 141 8.16 -9.77 3.87
N MET A 142 9.24 -9.56 4.60
CA MET A 142 10.48 -10.32 4.38
C MET A 142 10.33 -11.73 4.96
N GLY A 143 10.68 -12.75 4.20
CA GLY A 143 10.64 -14.15 4.63
C GLY A 143 11.72 -14.54 5.64
N SER A 144 12.49 -13.58 6.17
CA SER A 144 13.60 -13.78 7.11
C SER A 144 13.48 -12.84 8.30
N MET A 145 13.83 -13.35 9.50
CA MET A 145 13.91 -12.53 10.73
C MET A 145 15.08 -11.53 10.72
N ASN A 146 16.07 -11.72 9.86
CA ASN A 146 17.21 -10.80 9.69
C ASN A 146 17.35 -10.35 8.24
N PRO A 147 16.38 -9.58 7.69
CA PRO A 147 16.37 -9.21 6.30
C PRO A 147 17.51 -8.23 5.98
N LYS A 148 18.28 -8.56 4.94
CA LYS A 148 19.38 -7.72 4.46
C LYS A 148 19.02 -6.92 3.21
N ASN A 149 18.06 -7.40 2.41
CA ASN A 149 17.81 -6.87 1.07
C ASN A 149 16.31 -6.66 0.79
N PHE A 150 15.76 -5.52 1.23
CA PHE A 150 14.39 -5.11 0.95
C PHE A 150 14.11 -4.85 -0.54
N ILE A 151 15.16 -4.59 -1.35
CA ILE A 151 14.97 -4.29 -2.78
C ILE A 151 14.40 -5.49 -3.55
N THR A 152 14.73 -6.71 -3.15
CA THR A 152 14.15 -7.92 -3.76
C THR A 152 12.64 -7.96 -3.55
N ALA A 153 12.17 -7.77 -2.32
CA ALA A 153 10.75 -7.75 -2.01
C ALA A 153 10.02 -6.58 -2.72
N ALA A 154 10.65 -5.40 -2.80
CA ALA A 154 10.08 -4.27 -3.52
C ALA A 154 9.93 -4.55 -5.03
N LYS A 155 10.92 -5.19 -5.66
CA LYS A 155 10.83 -5.61 -7.07
C LYS A 155 9.76 -6.65 -7.30
N VAL A 156 9.70 -7.69 -6.46
CA VAL A 156 8.65 -8.71 -6.51
C VAL A 156 7.27 -8.05 -6.37
N THR A 157 7.12 -7.09 -5.45
CA THR A 157 5.88 -6.32 -5.30
C THR A 157 5.53 -5.57 -6.58
N THR A 158 6.52 -4.90 -7.21
CA THR A 158 6.32 -4.18 -8.47
C THR A 158 5.82 -5.10 -9.60
N ASP A 159 6.40 -6.29 -9.70
CA ASP A 159 6.02 -7.26 -10.72
C ASP A 159 4.61 -7.82 -10.46
N LEU A 160 4.26 -8.11 -9.20
CA LEU A 160 2.91 -8.53 -8.81
C LEU A 160 1.87 -7.43 -9.07
N VAL A 161 2.18 -6.16 -8.80
CA VAL A 161 1.29 -5.02 -9.10
C VAL A 161 1.02 -4.93 -10.61
N LYS A 162 2.06 -5.09 -11.45
CA LYS A 162 1.88 -5.11 -12.91
C LYS A 162 1.02 -6.27 -13.37
N LEU A 163 1.30 -7.48 -12.90
CA LEU A 163 0.50 -8.67 -13.22
C LEU A 163 -0.95 -8.51 -12.79
N TYR A 164 -1.18 -7.96 -11.60
CA TYR A 164 -2.52 -7.68 -11.12
C TYR A 164 -3.24 -6.67 -12.02
N ASN A 165 -2.58 -5.58 -12.40
CA ASN A 165 -3.16 -4.54 -13.25
C ASN A 165 -3.45 -5.01 -14.70
N GLU A 166 -2.77 -6.06 -15.17
CA GLU A 166 -2.97 -6.66 -16.49
C GLU A 166 -4.06 -7.74 -16.49
N SER A 167 -4.44 -8.25 -15.31
CA SER A 167 -5.44 -9.29 -15.16
C SER A 167 -6.84 -8.69 -15.00
N ASP A 168 -7.85 -9.39 -15.48
CA ASP A 168 -9.27 -8.98 -15.33
C ASP A 168 -9.78 -9.43 -13.95
N HIS A 169 -9.75 -8.53 -12.99
CA HIS A 169 -10.24 -8.75 -11.63
C HIS A 169 -11.57 -8.04 -11.42
N GLN A 170 -12.65 -8.81 -11.24
CA GLN A 170 -13.98 -8.25 -10.94
C GLN A 170 -14.16 -7.85 -9.46
N ASN A 171 -13.35 -8.42 -8.54
CA ASN A 171 -13.46 -8.19 -7.11
C ASN A 171 -12.10 -7.83 -6.50
N ALA A 172 -12.16 -7.13 -5.37
CA ALA A 172 -10.97 -6.89 -4.56
C ALA A 172 -10.33 -8.21 -4.11
N SER A 173 -9.00 -8.24 -4.07
CA SER A 173 -8.22 -9.39 -3.62
C SER A 173 -7.34 -8.99 -2.44
N LEU A 174 -7.16 -9.92 -1.50
CA LEU A 174 -6.25 -9.77 -0.37
C LEU A 174 -5.12 -10.81 -0.51
N LEU A 175 -3.88 -10.34 -0.63
CA LEU A 175 -2.71 -11.22 -0.70
C LEU A 175 -1.75 -10.94 0.46
N ASN A 176 -1.29 -12.00 1.11
CA ASN A 176 -0.19 -11.96 2.09
C ASN A 176 1.05 -12.60 1.46
N ILE A 177 2.08 -11.81 1.23
CA ILE A 177 3.26 -12.16 0.44
C ILE A 177 4.50 -12.08 1.31
N ASN A 178 5.25 -13.18 1.39
CA ASN A 178 6.52 -13.27 2.12
C ASN A 178 7.64 -13.60 1.12
N VAL A 179 8.68 -12.74 1.04
CA VAL A 179 9.75 -12.78 0.04
C VAL A 179 11.08 -13.09 0.69
#